data_c6f308b69eb3c2d09464a2ae59644d88
#
_entry.id   c6f308b69eb3c2d09464a2ae59644d88
#
_cell.length_a   1.000
_cell.length_b   1.000
_cell.length_c   1.000
_cell.angle_alpha   90.00
_cell.angle_beta   90.00
_cell.angle_gamma   90.00
#
_symmetry.space_group_name_H-M   'P 1'
#
loop_
_entity.id
_entity.type
_entity.pdbx_description
1 polymer ?
#
loop_
_entity_poly.entity_id
_entity_poly.type
_entity_poly.pdbx_seq_one_letter_code
_entity_poly.pdbx_strand_id
1 'polypeptide(L)'
;MRRNKAGKYVMFLGVLCIVAALSLAVYNAWDDHRATVESAEIVDEVRTAIVQRTEQEPDTEENNAANEKTITVDGDTFLGCLLVPSMGLEIPIRLQFSMEGMESAAVCYAGSMEENNLVIGGHNYSRIFRPIKQLPEGALVQILDAGGKVTDYEVVSLEILNPDQVDALTADSDDWNLSLFTCTTGGGSRYVVRCARVDQ
;
A
#
# COMPACT_ATOMS: atom_id res chain seq x y z
N MET A 1 26.63 42.51 38.39
CA MET A 1 26.48 41.49 37.31
C MET A 1 25.00 41.34 36.90
N ARG A 2 24.58 41.94 35.75
CA ARG A 2 23.21 41.72 35.24
C ARG A 2 23.11 40.31 34.71
N ARG A 3 22.46 39.41 35.45
CA ARG A 3 22.16 38.03 35.00
C ARG A 3 21.39 38.10 33.68
N ASN A 4 21.98 37.54 32.62
CA ASN A 4 21.44 37.54 31.25
C ASN A 4 20.14 36.75 31.22
N LYS A 5 18.99 37.41 31.47
CA LYS A 5 17.68 36.78 31.42
C LYS A 5 17.37 36.28 30.00
N ALA A 6 17.84 36.94 28.96
CA ALA A 6 17.70 36.55 27.57
C ALA A 6 18.30 35.14 27.28
N GLY A 7 19.50 34.86 27.81
CA GLY A 7 20.11 33.51 27.62
C GLY A 7 19.30 32.37 28.21
N LYS A 8 18.58 32.59 29.33
CA LYS A 8 17.72 31.59 29.94
C LYS A 8 16.48 31.34 29.09
N TYR A 9 15.89 32.36 28.49
CA TYR A 9 14.74 32.20 27.59
C TYR A 9 15.13 31.47 26.31
N VAL A 10 16.28 31.77 25.71
CA VAL A 10 16.80 31.04 24.54
C VAL A 10 17.07 29.57 24.88
N MET A 11 17.68 29.29 26.04
CA MET A 11 17.91 27.91 26.47
C MET A 11 16.58 27.16 26.70
N PHE A 12 15.60 27.80 27.36
CA PHE A 12 14.29 27.19 27.59
C PHE A 12 13.56 26.90 26.25
N LEU A 13 13.59 27.85 25.31
CA LEU A 13 13.01 27.68 23.97
C LEU A 13 13.70 26.52 23.23
N GLY A 14 15.03 26.42 23.30
CA GLY A 14 15.78 25.30 22.70
C GLY A 14 15.38 23.95 23.27
N VAL A 15 15.26 23.85 24.60
CA VAL A 15 14.78 22.62 25.26
C VAL A 15 13.35 22.27 24.84
N LEU A 16 12.47 23.28 24.76
CA LEU A 16 11.08 23.08 24.29
C LEU A 16 11.02 22.53 22.86
N CYS A 17 11.83 23.09 21.94
CA CYS A 17 11.94 22.61 20.57
C CYS A 17 12.44 21.15 20.50
N ILE A 18 13.44 20.79 21.32
CA ILE A 18 13.95 19.41 21.38
C ILE A 18 12.86 18.45 21.88
N VAL A 19 12.15 18.82 22.96
CA VAL A 19 11.04 18.00 23.48
C VAL A 19 9.94 17.84 22.44
N ALA A 20 9.55 18.90 21.74
CA ALA A 20 8.54 18.84 20.68
C ALA A 20 9.01 17.93 19.54
N ALA A 21 10.27 18.03 19.10
CA ALA A 21 10.82 17.18 18.04
C ALA A 21 10.85 15.70 18.45
N LEU A 22 11.27 15.39 19.68
CA LEU A 22 11.28 14.02 20.21
C LEU A 22 9.84 13.47 20.34
N SER A 23 8.90 14.26 20.82
CA SER A 23 7.49 13.86 20.92
C SER A 23 6.90 13.53 19.54
N LEU A 24 7.21 14.33 18.52
CA LEU A 24 6.78 14.09 17.14
C LEU A 24 7.43 12.82 16.57
N ALA A 25 8.71 12.58 16.85
CA ALA A 25 9.40 11.37 16.40
C ALA A 25 8.80 10.10 17.03
N VAL A 26 8.49 10.14 18.33
CA VAL A 26 7.82 9.03 19.04
C VAL A 26 6.41 8.82 18.50
N TYR A 27 5.66 9.88 18.27
CA TYR A 27 4.33 9.80 17.70
C TYR A 27 4.34 9.15 16.31
N ASN A 28 5.23 9.59 15.42
CA ASN A 28 5.35 9.02 14.08
C ASN A 28 5.77 7.53 14.11
N ALA A 29 6.67 7.14 15.02
CA ALA A 29 7.07 5.75 15.17
C ALA A 29 5.93 4.87 15.71
N TRP A 30 5.13 5.41 16.63
CA TRP A 30 3.94 4.73 17.15
C TRP A 30 2.85 4.56 16.08
N ASP A 31 2.59 5.61 15.30
CA ASP A 31 1.61 5.59 14.22
C ASP A 31 1.98 4.57 13.12
N ASP A 32 3.25 4.55 12.71
CA ASP A 32 3.79 3.57 11.75
C ASP A 32 3.70 2.12 12.29
N HIS A 33 3.93 1.92 13.58
CA HIS A 33 3.77 0.61 14.22
C HIS A 33 2.31 0.18 14.29
N ARG A 34 1.40 1.08 14.67
CA ARG A 34 -0.05 0.83 14.71
C ARG A 34 -0.57 0.39 13.34
N ALA A 35 -0.25 1.16 12.30
CA ALA A 35 -0.63 0.83 10.93
C ALA A 35 -0.11 -0.55 10.48
N THR A 36 1.10 -0.91 10.89
CA THR A 36 1.69 -2.23 10.59
C THR A 36 0.94 -3.38 11.26
N VAL A 37 0.59 -3.24 12.54
CA VAL A 37 -0.15 -4.27 13.29
C VAL A 37 -1.55 -4.45 12.71
N GLU A 38 -2.26 -3.36 12.50
CA GLU A 38 -3.60 -3.36 11.91
C GLU A 38 -3.60 -3.98 10.51
N SER A 39 -2.63 -3.65 9.67
CA SER A 39 -2.48 -4.26 8.34
C SER A 39 -2.27 -5.78 8.43
N ALA A 40 -1.47 -6.25 9.37
CA ALA A 40 -1.21 -7.68 9.55
C ALA A 40 -2.45 -8.45 10.04
N GLU A 41 -3.26 -7.85 10.92
CA GLU A 41 -4.53 -8.42 11.37
C GLU A 41 -5.51 -8.56 10.18
N ILE A 42 -5.67 -7.50 9.38
CA ILE A 42 -6.52 -7.52 8.19
C ILE A 42 -6.04 -8.57 7.17
N VAL A 43 -4.72 -8.72 6.97
CA VAL A 43 -4.17 -9.77 6.08
C VAL A 43 -4.59 -11.15 6.54
N ASP A 44 -4.48 -11.45 7.84
CA ASP A 44 -4.84 -12.76 8.40
C ASP A 44 -6.34 -13.05 8.23
N GLU A 45 -7.19 -12.06 8.46
CA GLU A 45 -8.63 -12.16 8.27
C GLU A 45 -9.00 -12.37 6.79
N VAL A 46 -8.43 -11.57 5.87
CA VAL A 46 -8.66 -11.70 4.42
C VAL A 46 -8.18 -13.07 3.92
N ARG A 47 -6.99 -13.52 4.32
CA ARG A 47 -6.50 -14.86 3.96
C ARG A 47 -7.40 -15.98 4.48
N THR A 48 -7.82 -15.89 5.74
CA THR A 48 -8.71 -16.87 6.33
C THR A 48 -10.02 -16.95 5.55
N ALA A 49 -10.59 -15.80 5.19
CA ALA A 49 -11.81 -15.73 4.41
C ALA A 49 -11.63 -16.28 2.98
N ILE A 50 -10.48 -16.02 2.32
CA ILE A 50 -10.14 -16.61 1.01
C ILE A 50 -10.07 -18.13 1.11
N VAL A 51 -9.37 -18.68 2.10
CA VAL A 51 -9.23 -20.14 2.29
C VAL A 51 -10.59 -20.79 2.53
N GLN A 52 -11.40 -20.24 3.43
CA GLN A 52 -12.73 -20.75 3.72
C GLN A 52 -13.64 -20.77 2.49
N ARG A 53 -13.57 -19.73 1.66
CA ARG A 53 -14.31 -19.64 0.41
C ARG A 53 -13.86 -20.74 -0.58
N THR A 54 -12.55 -20.88 -0.78
CA THR A 54 -11.98 -21.88 -1.70
C THR A 54 -12.29 -23.32 -1.27
N GLU A 55 -12.41 -23.57 0.04
CA GLU A 55 -12.80 -24.89 0.57
C GLU A 55 -14.31 -25.19 0.41
N GLN A 56 -15.16 -24.17 0.40
CA GLN A 56 -16.62 -24.30 0.33
C GLN A 56 -17.17 -24.41 -1.10
N GLU A 57 -16.47 -23.85 -2.07
CA GLU A 57 -16.87 -23.85 -3.49
C GLU A 57 -15.74 -24.42 -4.37
N PRO A 58 -15.48 -25.74 -4.36
CA PRO A 58 -14.57 -26.32 -5.33
C PRO A 58 -15.25 -26.36 -6.71
N ASP A 59 -14.75 -25.53 -7.65
CA ASP A 59 -15.00 -25.57 -9.09
C ASP A 59 -16.46 -25.80 -9.53
N THR A 60 -17.27 -24.75 -9.47
CA THR A 60 -18.48 -24.66 -10.30
C THR A 60 -18.32 -23.49 -11.26
N GLU A 61 -17.98 -23.81 -12.51
CA GLU A 61 -17.66 -22.88 -13.61
C GLU A 61 -18.81 -21.96 -14.07
N GLU A 62 -19.91 -21.81 -13.37
CA GLU A 62 -21.06 -21.19 -14.01
C GLU A 62 -21.96 -20.27 -13.15
N ASN A 63 -21.50 -19.52 -12.19
CA ASN A 63 -22.32 -18.36 -11.75
C ASN A 63 -21.58 -17.42 -10.79
N ASN A 64 -21.47 -16.17 -11.19
CA ASN A 64 -21.16 -14.94 -10.41
C ASN A 64 -19.85 -14.24 -10.69
N ALA A 65 -19.58 -13.92 -11.93
CA ALA A 65 -18.40 -13.15 -12.37
C ALA A 65 -18.13 -11.83 -11.62
N ALA A 66 -19.10 -11.27 -10.93
CA ALA A 66 -18.91 -10.05 -10.14
C ALA A 66 -18.64 -10.30 -8.63
N ASN A 67 -19.11 -11.45 -8.09
CA ASN A 67 -18.98 -11.78 -6.65
C ASN A 67 -17.73 -12.63 -6.36
N GLU A 68 -17.13 -13.24 -7.41
CA GLU A 68 -15.92 -14.06 -7.29
C GLU A 68 -14.64 -13.26 -7.11
N LYS A 69 -14.67 -11.97 -7.40
CA LYS A 69 -13.51 -11.10 -7.48
C LYS A 69 -13.17 -10.35 -6.20
N THR A 70 -14.05 -10.39 -5.21
CA THR A 70 -13.86 -9.63 -3.96
C THR A 70 -14.34 -10.42 -2.74
N ILE A 71 -13.78 -10.09 -1.58
CA ILE A 71 -14.18 -10.68 -0.30
C ILE A 71 -14.51 -9.58 0.69
N THR A 72 -15.53 -9.80 1.51
CA THR A 72 -15.93 -8.83 2.55
C THR A 72 -15.52 -9.34 3.92
N VAL A 73 -14.76 -8.52 4.64
CA VAL A 73 -14.30 -8.76 6.01
C VAL A 73 -14.64 -7.53 6.83
N ASP A 74 -15.33 -7.69 7.94
CA ASP A 74 -15.76 -6.61 8.87
C ASP A 74 -16.45 -5.41 8.20
N GLY A 75 -17.16 -5.66 7.09
CA GLY A 75 -17.90 -4.64 6.34
C GLY A 75 -17.09 -3.92 5.26
N ASP A 76 -15.79 -4.17 5.19
CA ASP A 76 -14.91 -3.69 4.11
C ASP A 76 -14.76 -4.75 3.01
N THR A 77 -14.63 -4.28 1.77
CA THR A 77 -14.47 -5.16 0.61
C THR A 77 -13.03 -5.14 0.13
N PHE A 78 -12.45 -6.33 -0.05
CA PHE A 78 -11.06 -6.51 -0.49
C PHE A 78 -10.99 -7.24 -1.84
N LEU A 79 -10.02 -6.84 -2.67
CA LEU A 79 -9.63 -7.56 -3.88
C LEU A 79 -8.81 -8.82 -3.53
N GLY A 80 -8.12 -8.80 -2.40
CA GLY A 80 -7.20 -9.82 -1.93
C GLY A 80 -5.97 -9.22 -1.25
N CYS A 81 -4.79 -9.80 -1.49
CA CYS A 81 -3.53 -9.35 -0.92
C CYS A 81 -2.46 -9.10 -1.98
N LEU A 82 -1.71 -8.01 -1.83
CA LEU A 82 -0.47 -7.75 -2.56
C LEU A 82 0.69 -8.40 -1.80
N LEU A 83 1.50 -9.20 -2.51
CA LEU A 83 2.67 -9.86 -1.95
C LEU A 83 3.93 -9.37 -2.66
N VAL A 84 4.97 -9.11 -1.89
CA VAL A 84 6.32 -8.81 -2.39
C VAL A 84 7.30 -9.75 -1.70
N PRO A 85 7.53 -10.95 -2.23
CA PRO A 85 8.28 -12.02 -1.57
C PRO A 85 9.71 -11.62 -1.18
N SER A 86 10.40 -10.84 -2.04
CA SER A 86 11.77 -10.37 -1.78
C SER A 86 11.90 -9.48 -0.55
N MET A 87 10.79 -8.89 -0.09
CA MET A 87 10.73 -7.99 1.06
C MET A 87 9.97 -8.58 2.26
N GLY A 88 9.38 -9.78 2.09
CA GLY A 88 8.48 -10.38 3.08
C GLY A 88 7.27 -9.49 3.37
N LEU A 89 6.80 -8.75 2.37
CA LEU A 89 5.63 -7.89 2.47
C LEU A 89 4.39 -8.63 2.02
N GLU A 90 3.34 -8.48 2.81
CA GLU A 90 1.99 -8.86 2.48
C GLU A 90 1.04 -7.78 2.97
N ILE A 91 0.17 -7.28 2.07
CA ILE A 91 -0.63 -6.08 2.29
C ILE A 91 -2.02 -6.34 1.75
N PRO A 92 -3.10 -6.15 2.55
CA PRO A 92 -4.47 -6.32 2.05
C PRO A 92 -4.79 -5.19 1.05
N ILE A 93 -5.57 -5.51 0.02
CA ILE A 93 -5.97 -4.56 -1.03
C ILE A 93 -7.46 -4.28 -0.87
N ARG A 94 -7.84 -3.12 -0.34
CA ARG A 94 -9.23 -2.66 -0.31
C ARG A 94 -9.70 -2.27 -1.69
N LEU A 95 -10.92 -2.66 -2.04
CA LEU A 95 -11.52 -2.31 -3.33
C LEU A 95 -11.86 -0.82 -3.43
N GLN A 96 -12.38 -0.23 -2.33
CA GLN A 96 -12.81 1.15 -2.32
C GLN A 96 -11.67 2.08 -1.88
N PHE A 97 -11.43 3.11 -2.69
CA PHE A 97 -10.49 4.16 -2.33
C PHE A 97 -11.03 5.00 -1.18
N SER A 98 -10.26 5.09 -0.10
CA SER A 98 -10.46 6.08 0.97
C SER A 98 -9.13 6.43 1.61
N MET A 99 -8.98 7.67 2.10
CA MET A 99 -7.76 8.10 2.79
C MET A 99 -7.58 7.33 4.11
N GLU A 100 -8.66 7.04 4.81
CA GLU A 100 -8.65 6.24 6.04
C GLU A 100 -8.25 4.78 5.75
N GLY A 101 -8.80 4.19 4.68
CA GLY A 101 -8.47 2.82 4.27
C GLY A 101 -7.00 2.64 3.90
N MET A 102 -6.33 3.70 3.43
CA MET A 102 -4.89 3.67 3.11
C MET A 102 -3.98 3.62 4.37
N GLU A 103 -4.50 3.85 5.57
CA GLU A 103 -3.68 3.82 6.80
C GLU A 103 -3.21 2.41 7.14
N SER A 104 -4.04 1.39 6.88
CA SER A 104 -3.75 -0.01 7.23
C SER A 104 -3.76 -0.98 6.05
N ALA A 105 -4.11 -0.52 4.85
CA ALA A 105 -4.21 -1.33 3.64
C ALA A 105 -3.70 -0.58 2.41
N ALA A 106 -3.44 -1.30 1.34
CA ALA A 106 -3.43 -0.75 0.00
C ALA A 106 -4.87 -0.57 -0.50
N VAL A 107 -5.09 0.32 -1.46
CA VAL A 107 -6.41 0.59 -2.03
C VAL A 107 -6.36 0.55 -3.55
N CYS A 108 -7.39 0.01 -4.19
CA CYS A 108 -7.59 0.16 -5.62
C CYS A 108 -7.89 1.63 -5.92
N TYR A 109 -7.02 2.26 -6.70
CA TYR A 109 -7.16 3.66 -7.08
C TYR A 109 -7.89 3.83 -8.41
N ALA A 110 -7.56 3.00 -9.39
CA ALA A 110 -8.15 3.00 -10.74
C ALA A 110 -7.93 1.65 -11.42
N GLY A 111 -8.67 1.39 -12.48
CA GLY A 111 -8.54 0.21 -13.33
C GLY A 111 -8.95 -1.09 -12.67
N SER A 112 -8.61 -2.20 -13.32
CA SER A 112 -8.90 -3.56 -12.83
C SER A 112 -7.86 -4.57 -13.34
N MET A 113 -7.83 -5.76 -12.71
CA MET A 113 -6.98 -6.88 -13.17
C MET A 113 -7.45 -7.41 -14.53
N GLU A 114 -8.76 -7.35 -14.82
CA GLU A 114 -9.33 -7.82 -16.08
C GLU A 114 -8.96 -6.90 -17.25
N GLU A 115 -8.96 -5.60 -17.01
CA GLU A 115 -8.58 -4.60 -18.01
C GLU A 115 -7.09 -4.45 -18.16
N ASN A 116 -6.29 -5.15 -17.33
CA ASN A 116 -4.82 -5.09 -17.30
C ASN A 116 -4.26 -3.67 -17.07
N ASN A 117 -4.95 -2.87 -16.26
CA ASN A 117 -4.58 -1.47 -15.99
C ASN A 117 -4.72 -1.10 -14.50
N LEU A 118 -4.64 -2.09 -13.61
CA LEU A 118 -4.86 -1.89 -12.18
C LEU A 118 -3.85 -0.93 -11.56
N VAL A 119 -4.34 0.07 -10.84
CA VAL A 119 -3.54 1.04 -10.09
C VAL A 119 -3.84 0.92 -8.61
N ILE A 120 -2.83 0.60 -7.80
CA ILE A 120 -2.94 0.42 -6.36
C ILE A 120 -2.11 1.48 -5.64
N GLY A 121 -2.74 2.16 -4.69
CA GLY A 121 -2.10 3.15 -3.83
C GLY A 121 -1.97 2.71 -2.39
N GLY A 122 -0.95 3.18 -1.69
CA GLY A 122 -0.79 2.96 -0.26
C GLY A 122 0.00 4.08 0.41
N HIS A 123 -0.23 4.27 1.71
CA HIS A 123 0.54 5.24 2.49
C HIS A 123 2.02 4.84 2.61
N ASN A 124 2.89 5.86 2.71
CA ASN A 124 4.34 5.69 2.84
C ASN A 124 4.74 5.24 4.26
N TYR A 125 4.09 4.20 4.79
CA TYR A 125 4.45 3.53 6.05
C TYR A 125 5.51 2.45 5.82
N SER A 126 6.34 2.17 6.83
CA SER A 126 7.57 1.38 6.72
C SER A 126 7.32 -0.08 6.31
N ARG A 127 6.18 -0.64 6.66
CA ARG A 127 5.79 -2.01 6.35
C ARG A 127 4.53 -2.11 5.48
N ILE A 128 4.09 -1.01 4.87
CA ILE A 128 3.02 -0.98 3.89
C ILE A 128 3.63 -0.66 2.52
N PHE A 129 3.64 0.60 2.09
CA PHE A 129 4.09 0.94 0.73
C PHE A 129 5.44 1.66 0.64
N ARG A 130 6.06 2.09 1.75
CA ARG A 130 7.41 2.68 1.72
C ARG A 130 8.46 1.80 1.06
N PRO A 131 8.48 0.46 1.27
CA PRO A 131 9.50 -0.40 0.67
C PRO A 131 9.41 -0.52 -0.85
N ILE A 132 8.25 -0.33 -1.49
CA ILE A 132 8.11 -0.52 -2.95
C ILE A 132 9.07 0.34 -3.78
N LYS A 133 9.46 1.51 -3.28
CA LYS A 133 10.44 2.41 -3.94
C LYS A 133 11.85 1.81 -4.05
N GLN A 134 12.12 0.69 -3.39
CA GLN A 134 13.40 -0.01 -3.39
C GLN A 134 13.37 -1.26 -4.25
N LEU A 135 12.23 -1.57 -4.88
CA LEU A 135 12.11 -2.71 -5.77
C LEU A 135 13.00 -2.50 -7.01
N PRO A 136 13.92 -3.41 -7.29
CA PRO A 136 14.67 -3.36 -8.54
C PRO A 136 13.77 -3.82 -9.70
N GLU A 137 14.14 -3.44 -10.91
CA GLU A 137 13.60 -4.05 -12.13
C GLU A 137 13.84 -5.58 -12.09
N GLY A 138 12.86 -6.35 -12.57
CA GLY A 138 12.84 -7.80 -12.47
C GLY A 138 12.35 -8.36 -11.13
N ALA A 139 12.01 -7.52 -10.15
CA ALA A 139 11.48 -7.99 -8.88
C ALA A 139 10.07 -8.57 -9.05
N LEU A 140 9.82 -9.71 -8.40
CA LEU A 140 8.50 -10.36 -8.37
C LEU A 140 7.55 -9.60 -7.43
N VAL A 141 6.37 -9.29 -7.96
CA VAL A 141 5.20 -8.78 -7.24
C VAL A 141 4.05 -9.71 -7.55
N GLN A 142 3.21 -10.04 -6.57
CA GLN A 142 2.11 -10.98 -6.74
C GLN A 142 0.82 -10.38 -6.19
N ILE A 143 -0.30 -10.74 -6.80
CA ILE A 143 -1.63 -10.49 -6.25
C ILE A 143 -2.31 -11.84 -6.01
N LEU A 144 -2.61 -12.12 -4.73
CA LEU A 144 -3.52 -13.19 -4.33
C LEU A 144 -4.93 -12.60 -4.34
N ASP A 145 -5.77 -13.00 -5.29
CA ASP A 145 -7.14 -12.51 -5.39
C ASP A 145 -8.11 -13.21 -4.42
N ALA A 146 -9.33 -12.70 -4.34
CA ALA A 146 -10.37 -13.25 -3.46
C ALA A 146 -10.84 -14.68 -3.84
N GLY A 147 -10.51 -15.15 -5.04
CA GLY A 147 -10.73 -16.52 -5.48
C GLY A 147 -9.58 -17.48 -5.13
N GLY A 148 -8.52 -16.98 -4.48
CA GLY A 148 -7.35 -17.78 -4.12
C GLY A 148 -6.33 -17.94 -5.27
N LYS A 149 -6.54 -17.29 -6.41
CA LYS A 149 -5.60 -17.31 -7.53
C LYS A 149 -4.48 -16.31 -7.29
N VAL A 150 -3.24 -16.74 -7.53
CA VAL A 150 -2.07 -15.87 -7.54
C VAL A 150 -1.75 -15.46 -8.97
N THR A 151 -1.62 -14.15 -9.19
CA THR A 151 -1.16 -13.58 -10.45
C THR A 151 0.21 -12.93 -10.24
N ASP A 152 1.18 -13.32 -11.07
CA ASP A 152 2.56 -12.85 -11.00
C ASP A 152 2.78 -11.63 -11.89
N TYR A 153 3.55 -10.68 -11.38
CA TYR A 153 3.98 -9.48 -12.07
C TYR A 153 5.49 -9.27 -11.84
N GLU A 154 6.15 -8.71 -12.83
CA GLU A 154 7.57 -8.32 -12.74
C GLU A 154 7.70 -6.81 -12.84
N VAL A 155 8.50 -6.20 -11.98
CA VAL A 155 8.79 -4.76 -12.02
C VAL A 155 9.55 -4.42 -13.31
N VAL A 156 8.98 -3.52 -14.11
CA VAL A 156 9.58 -3.07 -15.38
C VAL A 156 10.19 -1.67 -15.29
N SER A 157 9.66 -0.81 -14.40
CA SER A 157 10.23 0.52 -14.17
C SER A 157 9.82 1.13 -12.84
N LEU A 158 10.62 2.10 -12.38
CA LEU A 158 10.32 2.98 -11.26
C LEU A 158 10.42 4.42 -11.73
N GLU A 159 9.37 5.19 -11.50
CA GLU A 159 9.30 6.62 -11.86
C GLU A 159 8.82 7.50 -10.71
N ILE A 160 9.03 8.80 -10.84
CA ILE A 160 8.52 9.80 -9.89
C ILE A 160 7.59 10.74 -10.65
N LEU A 161 6.33 10.78 -10.22
CA LEU A 161 5.31 11.66 -10.78
C LEU A 161 4.97 12.79 -9.81
N ASN A 162 4.63 13.96 -10.37
CA ASN A 162 4.03 15.04 -9.59
C ASN A 162 2.58 14.69 -9.23
N PRO A 163 2.03 15.30 -8.16
CA PRO A 163 0.68 15.00 -7.69
C PRO A 163 -0.44 15.29 -8.70
N ASP A 164 -0.20 16.20 -9.64
CA ASP A 164 -1.12 16.61 -10.71
C ASP A 164 -1.03 15.74 -11.98
N GLN A 165 -0.05 14.85 -12.07
CA GLN A 165 0.13 13.93 -13.21
C GLN A 165 -0.74 12.67 -13.07
N VAL A 166 -2.04 12.85 -12.81
CA VAL A 166 -2.98 11.73 -12.63
C VAL A 166 -3.13 10.93 -13.92
N ASP A 167 -3.20 11.61 -15.08
CA ASP A 167 -3.31 10.95 -16.38
C ASP A 167 -2.11 10.03 -16.66
N ALA A 168 -0.90 10.45 -16.28
CA ALA A 168 0.29 9.61 -16.41
C ALA A 168 0.27 8.42 -15.43
N LEU A 169 -0.26 8.61 -14.21
CA LEU A 169 -0.40 7.54 -13.23
C LEU A 169 -1.37 6.44 -13.70
N THR A 170 -2.48 6.84 -14.30
CA THR A 170 -3.57 5.94 -14.73
C THR A 170 -3.54 5.60 -16.23
N ALA A 171 -2.45 5.95 -16.93
CA ALA A 171 -2.31 5.66 -18.35
C ALA A 171 -2.29 4.15 -18.60
N ASP A 172 -3.06 3.73 -19.60
CA ASP A 172 -2.96 2.38 -20.14
C ASP A 172 -1.65 2.20 -20.92
N SER A 173 -1.10 1.00 -20.90
CA SER A 173 0.14 0.67 -21.60
C SER A 173 0.18 -0.82 -21.95
N ASP A 174 0.85 -1.13 -23.06
CA ASP A 174 1.18 -2.50 -23.41
C ASP A 174 2.43 -3.00 -22.65
N ASP A 175 3.19 -2.09 -22.00
CA ASP A 175 4.45 -2.41 -21.30
C ASP A 175 4.21 -2.79 -19.83
N TRP A 176 3.08 -2.43 -19.24
CA TRP A 176 2.70 -2.78 -17.85
C TRP A 176 1.21 -2.96 -17.65
N ASN A 177 0.84 -3.76 -16.68
CA ASN A 177 -0.55 -4.13 -16.37
C ASN A 177 -0.95 -3.78 -14.92
N LEU A 178 0.05 -3.45 -14.10
CA LEU A 178 -0.12 -3.07 -12.70
C LEU A 178 0.77 -1.88 -12.37
N SER A 179 0.20 -0.91 -11.67
CA SER A 179 0.93 0.24 -11.14
C SER A 179 0.75 0.34 -9.63
N LEU A 180 1.86 0.40 -8.91
CA LEU A 180 1.85 0.62 -7.46
C LEU A 180 2.37 2.02 -7.17
N PHE A 181 1.68 2.79 -6.31
CA PHE A 181 2.18 4.12 -5.98
C PHE A 181 2.10 4.47 -4.48
N THR A 182 3.05 5.26 -4.04
CA THR A 182 3.07 5.86 -2.70
C THR A 182 3.62 7.27 -2.74
N CYS A 183 3.31 8.07 -1.71
CA CYS A 183 3.86 9.42 -1.59
C CYS A 183 5.37 9.40 -1.28
N THR A 184 6.09 10.39 -1.79
CA THR A 184 7.45 10.69 -1.32
C THR A 184 7.41 11.23 0.11
N THR A 185 8.55 11.19 0.81
CA THR A 185 8.67 11.82 2.13
C THR A 185 8.35 13.32 2.01
N GLY A 186 7.32 13.76 2.75
CA GLY A 186 6.80 15.13 2.63
C GLY A 186 5.67 15.32 1.61
N GLY A 187 5.28 14.27 0.86
CA GLY A 187 4.07 14.26 0.02
C GLY A 187 4.14 15.06 -1.27
N GLY A 188 5.31 15.64 -1.61
CA GLY A 188 5.48 16.50 -2.79
C GLY A 188 5.44 15.79 -4.13
N SER A 189 5.61 14.48 -4.17
CA SER A 189 5.59 13.65 -5.38
C SER A 189 5.13 12.23 -5.04
N ARG A 190 5.03 11.39 -6.06
CA ARG A 190 4.68 9.97 -5.92
C ARG A 190 5.77 9.10 -6.53
N TYR A 191 6.21 8.08 -5.79
CA TYR A 191 6.92 6.96 -6.37
C TYR A 191 5.89 6.05 -7.04
N VAL A 192 6.15 5.68 -8.29
CA VAL A 192 5.31 4.78 -9.07
C VAL A 192 6.15 3.63 -9.56
N VAL A 193 5.75 2.41 -9.26
CA VAL A 193 6.36 1.17 -9.72
C VAL A 193 5.43 0.58 -10.78
N ARG A 194 5.94 0.42 -12.01
CA ARG A 194 5.20 -0.23 -13.10
C ARG A 194 5.58 -1.70 -13.16
N CYS A 195 4.59 -2.55 -13.29
CA CYS A 195 4.80 -4.00 -13.31
C CYS A 195 4.07 -4.60 -14.52
N ALA A 196 4.78 -5.45 -15.27
CA ALA A 196 4.21 -6.24 -16.33
C ALA A 196 3.74 -7.60 -15.80
N ARG A 197 2.63 -8.10 -16.29
CA ARG A 197 2.13 -9.44 -15.96
C ARG A 197 3.05 -10.50 -16.53
N VAL A 198 3.38 -11.49 -15.73
CA VAL A 198 4.14 -12.66 -16.18
C VAL A 198 3.14 -13.71 -16.64
N ASP A 199 3.09 -13.96 -17.94
CA ASP A 199 2.30 -15.06 -18.50
C ASP A 199 2.96 -16.39 -18.11
N GLN A 200 2.18 -17.28 -17.49
CA GLN A 200 2.63 -18.65 -17.18
C GLN A 200 2.38 -19.59 -18.35
#